data_cb8dc0d13883886edc853704ef278f23
#
_entry.id   cb8dc0d13883886edc853704ef278f23
#
_cell.length_a   1.000
_cell.length_b   1.000
_cell.length_c   1.000
_cell.angle_alpha   90.00
_cell.angle_beta   90.00
_cell.angle_gamma   90.00
#
_symmetry.space_group_name_H-M   'P 1'
#
loop_
_entity.id
_entity.type
_entity.pdbx_description
1 polymer ?
#
loop_
_entity_poly.entity_id
_entity_poly.type
_entity_poly.pdbx_seq_one_letter_code
_entity_poly.pdbx_strand_id
1 'polypeptide(L)'
;MTRRDRMRAQRVADEAGRRHAVEVLRATYQGEKRWITDAETQAPPEDLARADIAWFLASVRHRPAGVVRVCYDPPLANYAKYGLKPLDQAMRVEDFIRQHRIAEIGRFAVVPRFRSTFMVAAALMRAAASETVARGYTHFVTDVFEDDPHSPYNFHTRVMGFLPVATHDVGELQCRSRRITLVLDLKAAYKRLKARGNWLYRYLTGPWDEALHRRMAT
;
A
#
# COMPACT_ATOMS: atom_id res chain seq x y z
N MET A 1 -4.26 29.97 -6.53
CA MET A 1 -3.68 28.75 -5.90
C MET A 1 -4.71 27.65 -5.98
N THR A 2 -4.54 26.73 -6.94
CA THR A 2 -5.51 25.67 -7.23
C THR A 2 -5.49 24.59 -6.13
N ARG A 3 -6.60 23.85 -5.97
CA ARG A 3 -6.74 22.73 -5.02
C ARG A 3 -5.64 21.65 -5.20
N ARG A 4 -4.99 21.58 -6.39
CA ARG A 4 -3.89 20.66 -6.73
C ARG A 4 -2.58 20.95 -5.99
N ASP A 5 -2.31 22.21 -5.60
CA ASP A 5 -1.07 22.58 -4.90
C ASP A 5 -1.07 22.20 -3.40
N ARG A 6 -2.18 21.67 -2.89
CA ARG A 6 -2.36 21.42 -1.45
C ARG A 6 -2.04 20.00 -1.03
N MET A 7 -2.07 19.00 -1.95
CA MET A 7 -1.77 17.60 -1.63
C MET A 7 -0.96 16.97 -2.75
N ARG A 8 0.20 16.40 -2.39
CA ARG A 8 1.13 15.74 -3.31
C ARG A 8 1.57 14.41 -2.70
N ALA A 9 1.59 13.34 -3.51
CA ALA A 9 2.25 12.09 -3.19
C ALA A 9 3.41 11.87 -4.16
N GLN A 10 4.59 11.53 -3.65
CA GLN A 10 5.80 11.34 -4.44
C GLN A 10 6.66 10.22 -3.86
N ARG A 11 7.52 9.64 -4.69
CA ARG A 11 8.54 8.71 -4.23
C ARG A 11 9.52 9.42 -3.31
N VAL A 12 9.90 8.75 -2.24
CA VAL A 12 10.99 9.16 -1.35
C VAL A 12 12.31 8.81 -2.03
N ALA A 13 13.11 9.83 -2.35
CA ALA A 13 14.34 9.68 -3.11
C ALA A 13 15.59 10.09 -2.33
N ASP A 14 15.42 10.71 -1.17
CA ASP A 14 16.50 11.30 -0.38
C ASP A 14 16.25 11.17 1.13
N GLU A 15 17.25 11.52 1.90
CA GLU A 15 17.22 11.47 3.37
C GLU A 15 16.18 12.44 3.98
N ALA A 16 15.92 13.56 3.33
CA ALA A 16 14.90 14.50 3.82
C ALA A 16 13.50 13.87 3.70
N GLY A 17 13.20 13.24 2.57
CA GLY A 17 11.97 12.48 2.37
C GLY A 17 11.84 11.29 3.34
N ARG A 18 12.95 10.55 3.57
CA ARG A 18 12.98 9.46 4.55
C ARG A 18 12.64 9.94 5.96
N ARG A 19 13.24 11.04 6.43
CA ARG A 19 12.90 11.62 7.74
C ARG A 19 11.42 11.98 7.87
N HIS A 20 10.81 12.51 6.81
CA HIS A 20 9.36 12.77 6.80
C HIS A 20 8.54 11.47 6.84
N ALA A 21 8.99 10.41 6.18
CA ALA A 21 8.34 9.09 6.27
C ALA A 21 8.41 8.55 7.70
N VAL A 22 9.57 8.63 8.34
CA VAL A 22 9.77 8.27 9.75
C VAL A 22 8.89 9.11 10.69
N GLU A 23 8.74 10.41 10.43
CA GLU A 23 7.83 11.28 11.21
C GLU A 23 6.38 10.77 11.16
N VAL A 24 5.90 10.35 9.99
CA VAL A 24 4.57 9.74 9.84
C VAL A 24 4.47 8.43 10.63
N LEU A 25 5.46 7.54 10.52
CA LEU A 25 5.49 6.26 11.25
C LEU A 25 5.58 6.49 12.77
N ARG A 26 6.35 7.46 13.21
CA ARG A 26 6.45 7.83 14.63
C ARG A 26 5.10 8.31 15.16
N ALA A 27 4.40 9.17 14.42
CA ALA A 27 3.09 9.67 14.84
C ALA A 27 2.00 8.58 14.87
N THR A 28 2.10 7.57 13.97
CA THR A 28 1.07 6.55 13.79
C THR A 28 1.47 5.23 14.47
N TYR A 29 2.43 4.49 13.92
CA TYR A 29 2.76 3.13 14.36
C TYR A 29 3.41 3.11 15.74
N GLN A 30 4.26 4.08 16.05
CA GLN A 30 4.91 4.16 17.36
C GLN A 30 4.01 4.87 18.40
N GLY A 31 3.52 6.07 18.10
CA GLY A 31 2.78 6.90 19.06
C GLY A 31 1.34 6.44 19.28
N GLU A 32 0.55 6.36 18.21
CA GLU A 32 -0.88 6.05 18.31
C GLU A 32 -1.13 4.55 18.55
N LYS A 33 -0.52 3.69 17.72
CA LYS A 33 -0.84 2.25 17.69
C LYS A 33 0.07 1.41 18.56
N ARG A 34 1.25 1.89 18.90
CA ARG A 34 2.28 1.19 19.68
C ARG A 34 2.66 -0.18 19.08
N TRP A 35 2.66 -0.29 17.76
CA TRP A 35 3.00 -1.50 17.04
C TRP A 35 4.50 -1.68 16.84
N ILE A 36 5.26 -0.61 17.04
CA ILE A 36 6.71 -0.56 16.91
C ILE A 36 7.32 0.23 18.07
N THR A 37 8.54 -0.09 18.43
CA THR A 37 9.29 0.62 19.49
C THR A 37 10.05 1.81 18.93
N ASP A 38 10.54 1.70 17.67
CA ASP A 38 11.31 2.75 17.02
C ASP A 38 10.92 2.87 15.54
N ALA A 39 10.51 4.09 15.16
CA ALA A 39 10.11 4.39 13.79
C ALA A 39 11.31 4.44 12.80
N GLU A 40 12.52 4.74 13.27
CA GLU A 40 13.72 4.79 12.42
C GLU A 40 14.03 3.40 11.82
N THR A 41 13.86 2.34 12.62
CA THR A 41 14.10 0.96 12.18
C THR A 41 13.12 0.48 11.10
N GLN A 42 12.00 1.16 10.92
CA GLN A 42 10.97 0.77 9.94
C GLN A 42 11.21 1.35 8.54
N ALA A 43 12.00 2.41 8.45
CA ALA A 43 12.42 3.02 7.18
C ALA A 43 13.94 3.29 7.25
N PRO A 44 14.76 2.24 7.21
CA PRO A 44 16.19 2.35 7.32
C PRO A 44 16.78 3.09 6.11
N PRO A 45 17.91 3.83 6.27
CA PRO A 45 18.49 4.62 5.18
C PRO A 45 18.84 3.81 3.93
N GLU A 46 19.25 2.56 4.11
CA GLU A 46 19.59 1.63 3.04
C GLU A 46 18.43 1.33 2.08
N ASP A 47 17.18 1.47 2.52
CA ASP A 47 16.00 1.31 1.64
C ASP A 47 16.01 2.28 0.46
N LEU A 48 16.65 3.46 0.60
CA LEU A 48 16.73 4.44 -0.47
C LEU A 48 17.56 3.95 -1.67
N ALA A 49 18.55 3.09 -1.42
CA ALA A 49 19.43 2.52 -2.44
C ALA A 49 18.88 1.21 -3.04
N ARG A 50 17.84 0.63 -2.44
CA ARG A 50 17.29 -0.66 -2.86
C ARG A 50 16.39 -0.50 -4.09
N ALA A 51 16.57 -1.38 -5.07
CA ALA A 51 15.73 -1.41 -6.26
C ALA A 51 14.37 -2.12 -6.01
N ASP A 52 14.33 -3.01 -5.02
CA ASP A 52 13.17 -3.82 -4.66
C ASP A 52 12.26 -3.15 -3.60
N ILE A 53 12.62 -1.95 -3.12
CA ILE A 53 11.81 -1.17 -2.18
C ILE A 53 11.53 0.22 -2.75
N ALA A 54 10.29 0.67 -2.61
CA ALA A 54 9.89 2.04 -2.87
C ALA A 54 9.06 2.58 -1.71
N TRP A 55 9.43 3.75 -1.23
CA TRP A 55 8.65 4.52 -0.28
C TRP A 55 7.95 5.68 -0.98
N PHE A 56 6.68 5.91 -0.65
CA PHE A 56 5.92 7.07 -1.13
C PHE A 56 5.43 7.87 0.06
N LEU A 57 5.60 9.18 -0.03
CA LEU A 57 5.19 10.15 0.98
C LEU A 57 4.12 11.06 0.41
N ALA A 58 2.99 11.16 1.10
CA ALA A 58 1.98 12.15 0.83
C ALA A 58 2.14 13.34 1.78
N SER A 59 2.08 14.55 1.21
CA SER A 59 2.11 15.80 1.97
C SER A 59 0.88 16.64 1.69
N VAL A 60 0.36 17.31 2.71
CA VAL A 60 -0.72 18.29 2.63
C VAL A 60 -0.19 19.63 3.11
N ARG A 61 -0.18 20.65 2.23
CA ARG A 61 0.41 21.96 2.53
C ARG A 61 1.82 21.84 3.12
N HIS A 62 2.68 21.06 2.45
CA HIS A 62 4.07 20.76 2.83
C HIS A 62 4.25 19.99 4.15
N ARG A 63 3.18 19.56 4.80
CA ARG A 63 3.27 18.75 6.02
C ARG A 63 3.13 17.27 5.68
N PRO A 64 4.00 16.38 6.20
CA PRO A 64 3.84 14.94 6.06
C PRO A 64 2.46 14.49 6.54
N ALA A 65 1.75 13.77 5.70
CA ALA A 65 0.37 13.39 5.95
C ALA A 65 0.14 11.87 5.90
N GLY A 66 0.95 11.16 5.15
CA GLY A 66 0.86 9.72 5.06
C GLY A 66 2.04 9.12 4.31
N VAL A 67 2.25 7.83 4.49
CA VAL A 67 3.34 7.07 3.90
C VAL A 67 2.86 5.68 3.49
N VAL A 68 3.51 5.11 2.48
CA VAL A 68 3.38 3.70 2.11
C VAL A 68 4.72 3.16 1.61
N ARG A 69 5.06 1.94 2.00
CA ARG A 69 6.16 1.16 1.46
C ARG A 69 5.62 0.16 0.45
N VAL A 70 6.29 0.01 -0.68
CA VAL A 70 6.06 -1.07 -1.63
C VAL A 70 7.33 -1.91 -1.70
N CYS A 71 7.21 -3.21 -1.42
CA CYS A 71 8.27 -4.19 -1.62
C CYS A 71 7.96 -4.95 -2.92
N TYR A 72 8.89 -4.93 -3.85
CA TYR A 72 8.81 -5.65 -5.12
C TYR A 72 9.44 -7.02 -4.95
N ASP A 73 8.78 -8.08 -5.44
CA ASP A 73 9.17 -9.47 -5.24
C ASP A 73 9.42 -9.79 -3.74
N PRO A 74 8.44 -9.52 -2.84
CA PRO A 74 8.62 -9.72 -1.41
C PRO A 74 8.87 -11.21 -1.11
N PRO A 75 9.56 -11.52 0.00
CA PRO A 75 9.81 -12.91 0.39
C PRO A 75 8.52 -13.57 0.92
N LEU A 76 7.57 -13.86 0.03
CA LEU A 76 6.25 -14.41 0.37
C LEU A 76 6.31 -15.76 1.10
N ALA A 77 7.45 -16.47 1.04
CA ALA A 77 7.71 -17.64 1.88
C ALA A 77 7.61 -17.33 3.39
N ASN A 78 7.76 -16.08 3.81
CA ASN A 78 7.56 -15.69 5.19
C ASN A 78 6.11 -15.84 5.65
N TYR A 79 5.14 -15.75 4.74
CA TYR A 79 3.72 -15.95 5.08
C TYR A 79 3.44 -17.38 5.58
N ALA A 80 4.17 -18.39 5.09
CA ALA A 80 4.11 -19.74 5.64
C ALA A 80 4.52 -19.79 7.12
N LYS A 81 5.56 -19.01 7.49
CA LYS A 81 6.02 -18.90 8.90
C LYS A 81 5.02 -18.18 9.80
N TYR A 82 4.17 -17.34 9.22
CA TYR A 82 3.14 -16.61 9.97
C TYR A 82 1.87 -17.45 10.20
N GLY A 83 1.82 -18.69 9.72
CA GLY A 83 0.66 -19.58 9.88
C GLY A 83 -0.53 -19.10 9.06
N LEU A 84 -0.28 -18.67 7.81
CA LEU A 84 -1.32 -18.20 6.90
C LEU A 84 -2.42 -19.26 6.72
N LYS A 85 -3.67 -18.86 6.91
CA LYS A 85 -4.87 -19.69 6.76
C LYS A 85 -5.68 -19.14 5.58
N PRO A 86 -5.65 -19.77 4.40
CA PRO A 86 -6.47 -19.36 3.27
C PRO A 86 -7.96 -19.35 3.63
N LEU A 87 -8.71 -18.37 3.15
CA LEU A 87 -10.17 -18.31 3.28
C LEU A 87 -10.86 -19.27 2.31
N ASP A 88 -10.25 -19.50 1.14
CA ASP A 88 -10.65 -20.53 0.18
C ASP A 88 -9.65 -21.68 0.27
N GLN A 89 -10.11 -22.85 0.69
CA GLN A 89 -9.28 -24.05 0.82
C GLN A 89 -8.77 -24.60 -0.51
N ALA A 90 -9.40 -24.23 -1.63
CA ALA A 90 -8.93 -24.57 -2.97
C ALA A 90 -7.75 -23.71 -3.43
N MET A 91 -7.52 -22.56 -2.78
CA MET A 91 -6.43 -21.65 -3.13
C MET A 91 -5.08 -22.22 -2.69
N ARG A 92 -4.20 -22.48 -3.65
CA ARG A 92 -2.82 -22.87 -3.42
C ARG A 92 -1.93 -21.63 -3.48
N VAL A 93 -1.41 -21.22 -2.32
CA VAL A 93 -0.62 -19.98 -2.17
C VAL A 93 0.64 -20.04 -3.04
N GLU A 94 1.31 -21.20 -3.10
CA GLU A 94 2.53 -21.40 -3.90
C GLU A 94 2.25 -21.26 -5.41
N ASP A 95 1.09 -21.73 -5.88
CA ASP A 95 0.68 -21.60 -7.28
C ASP A 95 0.38 -20.14 -7.62
N PHE A 96 -0.30 -19.43 -6.73
CA PHE A 96 -0.57 -18.00 -6.87
C PHE A 96 0.73 -17.19 -6.98
N ILE A 97 1.70 -17.46 -6.11
CA ILE A 97 3.01 -16.78 -6.11
C ILE A 97 3.78 -17.04 -7.41
N ARG A 98 3.74 -18.29 -7.94
CA ARG A 98 4.46 -18.64 -9.18
C ARG A 98 3.83 -18.01 -10.44
N GLN A 99 2.53 -17.80 -10.44
CA GLN A 99 1.79 -17.33 -11.61
C GLN A 99 1.77 -15.80 -11.73
N HIS A 100 2.10 -15.07 -10.66
CA HIS A 100 1.91 -13.63 -10.61
C HIS A 100 3.19 -12.89 -10.17
N ARG A 101 3.37 -11.69 -10.70
CA ARG A 101 4.36 -10.75 -10.19
C ARG A 101 3.70 -9.90 -9.11
N ILE A 102 4.13 -10.09 -7.87
CA ILE A 102 3.46 -9.56 -6.69
C ILE A 102 4.32 -8.46 -6.06
N ALA A 103 3.70 -7.33 -5.75
CA ALA A 103 4.27 -6.29 -4.91
C ALA A 103 3.51 -6.22 -3.58
N GLU A 104 4.22 -6.11 -2.47
CA GLU A 104 3.62 -5.99 -1.14
C GLU A 104 3.49 -4.52 -0.75
N ILE A 105 2.29 -4.12 -0.34
CA ILE A 105 2.04 -2.84 0.32
C ILE A 105 2.24 -3.04 1.81
N GLY A 106 3.22 -2.36 2.36
CA GLY A 106 3.49 -2.33 3.80
C GLY A 106 3.56 -0.91 4.33
N ARG A 107 3.55 -0.76 5.65
CA ARG A 107 3.70 0.55 6.33
C ARG A 107 2.74 1.62 5.82
N PHE A 108 1.53 1.20 5.41
CA PHE A 108 0.49 2.13 4.95
C PHE A 108 -0.08 2.90 6.14
N ALA A 109 0.25 4.17 6.22
CA ALA A 109 -0.12 5.02 7.35
C ALA A 109 -0.59 6.40 6.91
N VAL A 110 -1.64 6.89 7.57
CA VAL A 110 -2.12 8.28 7.43
C VAL A 110 -2.22 8.88 8.83
N VAL A 111 -1.61 10.05 9.01
CA VAL A 111 -1.63 10.78 10.29
C VAL A 111 -3.08 11.12 10.67
N PRO A 112 -3.51 10.95 11.94
CA PRO A 112 -4.92 11.08 12.36
C PRO A 112 -5.62 12.33 11.85
N ARG A 113 -5.00 13.50 11.96
CA ARG A 113 -5.58 14.79 11.50
C ARG A 113 -5.89 14.86 10.00
N PHE A 114 -5.40 13.91 9.19
CA PHE A 114 -5.63 13.85 7.74
C PHE A 114 -6.52 12.68 7.31
N ARG A 115 -7.13 11.95 8.25
CA ARG A 115 -8.00 10.79 7.97
C ARG A 115 -9.45 11.15 7.68
N SER A 116 -9.87 12.41 7.89
CA SER A 116 -11.25 12.85 7.64
C SER A 116 -11.74 12.58 6.21
N THR A 117 -10.81 12.40 5.28
CA THR A 117 -11.08 11.96 3.90
C THR A 117 -10.08 10.87 3.50
N PHE A 118 -10.48 10.00 2.59
CA PHE A 118 -9.57 9.00 2.03
C PHE A 118 -8.60 9.56 0.96
N MET A 119 -8.55 10.86 0.75
CA MET A 119 -7.77 11.47 -0.32
C MET A 119 -6.25 11.28 -0.15
N VAL A 120 -5.73 11.31 1.08
CA VAL A 120 -4.31 11.02 1.34
C VAL A 120 -3.99 9.56 0.98
N ALA A 121 -4.85 8.64 1.41
CA ALA A 121 -4.74 7.22 1.07
C ALA A 121 -4.79 6.99 -0.45
N ALA A 122 -5.75 7.64 -1.14
CA ALA A 122 -5.87 7.56 -2.60
C ALA A 122 -4.64 8.16 -3.32
N ALA A 123 -4.04 9.24 -2.80
CA ALA A 123 -2.83 9.81 -3.37
C ALA A 123 -1.62 8.88 -3.24
N LEU A 124 -1.45 8.22 -2.08
CA LEU A 124 -0.44 7.21 -1.87
C LEU A 124 -0.63 6.03 -2.82
N MET A 125 -1.85 5.50 -2.93
CA MET A 125 -2.16 4.38 -3.82
C MET A 125 -1.98 4.76 -5.29
N ARG A 126 -2.26 6.00 -5.70
CA ARG A 126 -1.98 6.48 -7.06
C ARG A 126 -0.48 6.41 -7.37
N ALA A 127 0.36 6.92 -6.48
CA ALA A 127 1.80 6.91 -6.68
C ALA A 127 2.35 5.47 -6.69
N ALA A 128 1.96 4.65 -5.73
CA ALA A 128 2.36 3.26 -5.62
C ALA A 128 1.91 2.44 -6.84
N ALA A 129 0.63 2.54 -7.26
CA ALA A 129 0.11 1.80 -8.40
C ALA A 129 0.77 2.21 -9.72
N SER A 130 1.03 3.50 -9.93
CA SER A 130 1.70 3.99 -11.14
C SER A 130 3.09 3.37 -11.31
N GLU A 131 3.91 3.36 -10.25
CA GLU A 131 5.24 2.76 -10.31
C GLU A 131 5.15 1.23 -10.43
N THR A 132 4.26 0.59 -9.69
CA THR A 132 4.08 -0.87 -9.69
C THR A 132 3.68 -1.39 -11.08
N VAL A 133 2.71 -0.72 -11.74
CA VAL A 133 2.30 -1.05 -13.11
C VAL A 133 3.42 -0.78 -14.11
N ALA A 134 4.16 0.34 -13.97
CA ALA A 134 5.30 0.66 -14.83
C ALA A 134 6.39 -0.43 -14.75
N ARG A 135 6.62 -1.01 -13.58
CA ARG A 135 7.55 -2.13 -13.36
C ARG A 135 7.02 -3.49 -13.83
N GLY A 136 5.76 -3.57 -14.30
CA GLY A 136 5.15 -4.80 -14.84
C GLY A 136 4.65 -5.78 -13.77
N TYR A 137 4.42 -5.33 -12.54
CA TYR A 137 3.76 -6.15 -11.52
C TYR A 137 2.26 -6.26 -11.79
N THR A 138 1.68 -7.40 -11.41
CA THR A 138 0.30 -7.76 -11.73
C THR A 138 -0.63 -7.66 -10.53
N HIS A 139 -0.08 -7.83 -9.33
CA HIS A 139 -0.86 -7.91 -8.10
C HIS A 139 -0.23 -7.09 -6.99
N PHE A 140 -1.10 -6.53 -6.12
CA PHE A 140 -0.73 -6.11 -4.77
C PHE A 140 -1.16 -7.15 -3.76
N VAL A 141 -0.34 -7.34 -2.72
CA VAL A 141 -0.70 -7.99 -1.47
C VAL A 141 -0.52 -7.01 -0.32
N THR A 142 -1.34 -7.08 0.70
CA THR A 142 -1.20 -6.30 1.94
C THR A 142 -1.91 -6.98 3.09
N ASP A 143 -1.46 -6.72 4.30
CA ASP A 143 -2.14 -7.12 5.52
C ASP A 143 -2.81 -5.92 6.18
N VAL A 144 -3.99 -6.16 6.71
CA VAL A 144 -4.71 -5.22 7.57
C VAL A 144 -5.07 -5.90 8.88
N PHE A 145 -5.22 -5.12 9.95
CA PHE A 145 -5.57 -5.64 11.27
C PHE A 145 -7.08 -5.62 11.47
N GLU A 146 -7.64 -6.75 11.93
CA GLU A 146 -9.08 -6.95 12.07
C GLU A 146 -9.70 -6.00 13.10
N ASP A 147 -9.08 -5.89 14.27
CA ASP A 147 -9.60 -5.12 15.41
C ASP A 147 -9.07 -3.67 15.47
N ASP A 148 -8.37 -3.20 14.44
CA ASP A 148 -7.92 -1.81 14.41
C ASP A 148 -9.08 -0.88 14.04
N PRO A 149 -9.51 0.03 14.93
CA PRO A 149 -10.62 0.94 14.66
C PRO A 149 -10.35 1.90 13.50
N HIS A 150 -9.07 2.06 13.13
CA HIS A 150 -8.61 2.84 11.99
C HIS A 150 -8.03 1.97 10.88
N SER A 151 -8.43 0.69 10.83
CA SER A 151 -8.00 -0.24 9.79
C SER A 151 -8.33 0.32 8.39
N PRO A 152 -7.40 0.27 7.45
CA PRO A 152 -7.66 0.64 6.07
C PRO A 152 -8.50 -0.41 5.32
N TYR A 153 -9.05 -1.43 5.99
CA TYR A 153 -9.80 -2.54 5.39
C TYR A 153 -10.90 -2.04 4.44
N ASN A 154 -11.77 -1.13 4.90
CA ASN A 154 -12.85 -0.61 4.07
C ASN A 154 -12.34 0.21 2.88
N PHE A 155 -11.25 0.96 3.04
CA PHE A 155 -10.62 1.66 1.94
C PHE A 155 -10.07 0.66 0.90
N HIS A 156 -9.33 -0.35 1.34
CA HIS A 156 -8.78 -1.35 0.44
C HIS A 156 -9.88 -2.16 -0.27
N THR A 157 -10.87 -2.67 0.46
CA THR A 157 -11.88 -3.57 -0.13
C THR A 157 -12.95 -2.82 -0.92
N ARG A 158 -13.58 -1.78 -0.35
CA ARG A 158 -14.73 -1.11 -0.97
C ARG A 158 -14.33 -0.04 -1.99
N VAL A 159 -13.20 0.66 -1.74
CA VAL A 159 -12.75 1.74 -2.63
C VAL A 159 -11.81 1.19 -3.70
N MET A 160 -10.72 0.53 -3.29
CA MET A 160 -9.70 0.01 -4.20
C MET A 160 -10.10 -1.34 -4.83
N GLY A 161 -10.85 -2.17 -4.08
CA GLY A 161 -11.36 -3.47 -4.51
C GLY A 161 -10.40 -4.63 -4.30
N PHE A 162 -9.61 -4.55 -3.26
CA PHE A 162 -8.90 -5.71 -2.74
C PHE A 162 -9.87 -6.79 -2.27
N LEU A 163 -9.47 -8.03 -2.41
CA LEU A 163 -10.21 -9.20 -1.93
C LEU A 163 -9.48 -9.82 -0.74
N PRO A 164 -10.18 -10.16 0.35
CA PRO A 164 -9.60 -10.93 1.43
C PRO A 164 -9.36 -12.36 0.95
N VAL A 165 -8.16 -12.89 1.18
CA VAL A 165 -7.74 -14.22 0.70
C VAL A 165 -7.27 -15.14 1.81
N ALA A 166 -6.78 -14.60 2.92
CA ALA A 166 -6.27 -15.39 4.04
C ALA A 166 -6.30 -14.59 5.35
N THR A 167 -6.05 -15.30 6.45
CA THR A 167 -5.81 -14.70 7.77
C THR A 167 -4.57 -15.32 8.41
N HIS A 168 -3.93 -14.57 9.32
CA HIS A 168 -2.82 -15.07 10.16
C HIS A 168 -2.69 -14.25 11.44
N ASP A 169 -2.08 -14.82 12.47
CA ASP A 169 -2.00 -14.21 13.80
C ASP A 169 -0.62 -13.62 14.09
N VAL A 170 0.40 -14.01 13.35
CA VAL A 170 1.80 -13.59 13.54
C VAL A 170 2.26 -12.70 12.40
N GLY A 171 3.21 -11.80 12.65
CA GLY A 171 3.82 -10.94 11.62
C GLY A 171 4.87 -10.01 12.23
N GLU A 172 5.43 -9.11 11.42
CA GLU A 172 6.55 -8.25 11.80
C GLU A 172 6.20 -7.19 12.88
N LEU A 173 4.95 -6.73 12.91
CA LEU A 173 4.53 -5.69 13.84
C LEU A 173 4.08 -6.27 15.18
N GLN A 174 4.37 -5.55 16.27
CA GLN A 174 3.96 -5.91 17.65
C GLN A 174 2.45 -5.64 17.83
N CYS A 175 1.62 -6.38 17.13
CA CYS A 175 0.17 -6.30 17.19
C CYS A 175 -0.41 -7.70 17.40
N ARG A 176 -1.27 -7.84 18.42
CA ARG A 176 -1.94 -9.11 18.75
C ARG A 176 -3.21 -9.36 17.92
N SER A 177 -3.68 -8.34 17.20
CA SER A 177 -4.85 -8.47 16.34
C SER A 177 -4.57 -9.42 15.19
N ARG A 178 -5.58 -10.23 14.86
CA ARG A 178 -5.53 -11.09 13.66
C ARG A 178 -5.36 -10.22 12.41
N ARG A 179 -4.55 -10.68 11.48
CA ARG A 179 -4.33 -10.03 10.20
C ARG A 179 -5.20 -10.66 9.13
N ILE A 180 -5.71 -9.82 8.26
CA ILE A 180 -6.43 -10.24 7.06
C ILE A 180 -5.54 -9.89 5.88
N THR A 181 -5.08 -10.90 5.14
CA THR A 181 -4.32 -10.72 3.91
C THR A 181 -5.27 -10.40 2.77
N LEU A 182 -5.01 -9.29 2.12
CA LEU A 182 -5.79 -8.76 1.00
C LEU A 182 -4.95 -8.81 -0.28
N VAL A 183 -5.59 -9.16 -1.39
CA VAL A 183 -4.97 -9.17 -2.72
C VAL A 183 -5.76 -8.29 -3.68
N LEU A 184 -5.05 -7.56 -4.55
CA LEU A 184 -5.61 -6.78 -5.63
C LEU A 184 -5.00 -7.22 -6.95
N ASP A 185 -5.81 -7.76 -7.86
CA ASP A 185 -5.47 -7.87 -9.27
C ASP A 185 -5.57 -6.48 -9.91
N LEU A 186 -4.43 -5.94 -10.35
CA LEU A 186 -4.33 -4.60 -10.89
C LEU A 186 -5.09 -4.42 -12.20
N LYS A 187 -5.09 -5.45 -13.10
CA LYS A 187 -5.84 -5.42 -14.36
C LYS A 187 -7.34 -5.48 -14.12
N ALA A 188 -7.79 -6.41 -13.27
CA ALA A 188 -9.20 -6.52 -12.92
C ALA A 188 -9.70 -5.24 -12.25
N ALA A 189 -8.91 -4.64 -11.35
CA ALA A 189 -9.23 -3.36 -10.72
C ALA A 189 -9.32 -2.22 -11.74
N TYR A 190 -8.35 -2.13 -12.66
CA TYR A 190 -8.36 -1.14 -13.74
C TYR A 190 -9.63 -1.26 -14.60
N LYS A 191 -9.93 -2.47 -15.10
CA LYS A 191 -11.11 -2.74 -15.94
C LYS A 191 -12.42 -2.38 -15.22
N ARG A 192 -12.55 -2.79 -13.94
CA ARG A 192 -13.71 -2.49 -13.10
C ARG A 192 -13.88 -0.98 -12.86
N LEU A 193 -12.81 -0.28 -12.50
CA LEU A 193 -12.87 1.17 -12.24
C LEU A 193 -13.15 1.95 -13.51
N LYS A 194 -12.59 1.53 -14.65
CA LYS A 194 -12.85 2.12 -15.97
C LYS A 194 -14.31 1.95 -16.38
N ALA A 195 -14.86 0.74 -16.23
CA ALA A 195 -16.27 0.45 -16.54
C ALA A 195 -17.25 1.28 -15.70
N ARG A 196 -16.91 1.56 -14.43
CA ARG A 196 -17.70 2.43 -13.55
C ARG A 196 -17.61 3.91 -13.92
N GLY A 197 -16.60 4.32 -14.69
CA GLY A 197 -16.40 5.69 -15.17
C GLY A 197 -16.27 6.75 -14.08
N ASN A 198 -15.98 6.33 -12.82
CA ASN A 198 -16.02 7.21 -11.67
C ASN A 198 -14.76 8.10 -11.57
N TRP A 199 -14.81 9.10 -10.69
CA TRP A 199 -13.70 10.02 -10.47
C TRP A 199 -12.42 9.31 -9.99
N LEU A 200 -12.54 8.19 -9.25
CA LEU A 200 -11.41 7.44 -8.72
C LEU A 200 -10.55 6.86 -9.85
N TYR A 201 -11.19 6.30 -10.90
CA TYR A 201 -10.46 5.86 -12.09
C TYR A 201 -9.60 6.99 -12.65
N ARG A 202 -10.24 8.14 -12.95
CA ARG A 202 -9.53 9.30 -13.50
C ARG A 202 -8.44 9.82 -12.58
N TYR A 203 -8.66 9.77 -11.26
CA TYR A 203 -7.69 10.20 -10.28
C TYR A 203 -6.48 9.27 -10.22
N LEU A 204 -6.69 7.95 -10.15
CA LEU A 204 -5.60 6.96 -10.05
C LEU A 204 -4.77 6.87 -11.32
N THR A 205 -5.42 6.93 -12.50
CA THR A 205 -4.77 6.72 -13.80
C THR A 205 -4.39 8.02 -14.52
N GLY A 206 -4.77 9.18 -13.98
CA GLY A 206 -4.50 10.47 -14.62
C GLY A 206 -3.03 10.79 -14.94
N PRO A 207 -2.04 10.28 -14.19
CA PRO A 207 -0.62 10.43 -14.53
C PRO A 207 -0.11 9.42 -15.57
N TRP A 208 -0.92 8.42 -15.95
CA TRP A 208 -0.50 7.32 -16.82
C TRP A 208 -0.41 7.77 -18.28
N ASP A 209 0.63 7.31 -18.93
CA ASP A 209 0.77 7.42 -20.38
C ASP A 209 -0.04 6.33 -21.10
N GLU A 210 -0.06 6.41 -22.43
CA GLU A 210 -0.80 5.46 -23.27
C GLU A 210 -0.24 4.03 -23.15
N ALA A 211 1.06 3.87 -22.90
CA ALA A 211 1.68 2.57 -22.75
C ALA A 211 1.20 1.84 -21.50
N LEU A 212 1.08 2.56 -20.37
CA LEU A 212 0.51 2.02 -19.15
C LEU A 212 -0.98 1.66 -19.32
N HIS A 213 -1.74 2.51 -19.99
CA HIS A 213 -3.15 2.21 -20.29
C HIS A 213 -3.30 0.96 -21.17
N ARG A 214 -2.50 0.80 -22.24
CA ARG A 214 -2.48 -0.41 -23.08
C ARG A 214 -2.16 -1.65 -22.27
N ARG A 215 -1.10 -1.62 -21.46
CA ARG A 215 -0.69 -2.75 -20.60
C ARG A 215 -1.81 -3.25 -19.70
N MET A 216 -2.66 -2.35 -19.21
CA MET A 216 -3.75 -2.70 -18.28
C MET A 216 -5.06 -3.06 -19.00
N ALA A 217 -5.21 -2.72 -20.28
CA ALA A 217 -6.39 -3.03 -21.07
C ALA A 217 -6.36 -4.44 -21.66
N THR A 218 -5.17 -4.91 -22.05
CA THR A 218 -4.91 -6.29 -22.56
C THR A 218 -4.85 -7.29 -21.42
#